data_9d163d75fb4489416fba4a6c260b3879
#
_entry.id   9d163d75fb4489416fba4a6c260b3879
#
_cell.length_a   1.000
_cell.length_b   1.000
_cell.length_c   1.000
_cell.angle_alpha   90.00
_cell.angle_beta   90.00
_cell.angle_gamma   90.00
#
_symmetry.space_group_name_H-M   'P 1'
#
loop_
_entity.id
_entity.type
_entity.pdbx_description
1 polymer ?
#
loop_
_entity_poly.entity_id
_entity_poly.type
_entity_poly.pdbx_seq_one_letter_code
_entity_poly.pdbx_strand_id
1 'polypeptide(L)'
;MAFSSGFPFGFFNELVPVYLRSRGTSLELIGLASWASLPWALKFLWAPLVDRVGSRRSWIVACQVGFAAVLAAFVLAEPGGTPFFVLLFAFVALSATQDIAVDASTIELTTKDELGPANGVRVTLYRLAMIAAGGVMVGLSAALGWNRLFLLAAGLFLVLAVVNLRLPTAQRAPAANEPLLEPVRELLASPGIAGVVLFVLLFKLGDLALTPMVKPFWLDAGYSVEQIGWVQTTLGVGASIVGALAGGALTARLGTFRALWMLGGAQALSNLGYYAAATAGAPPGLMYGAAVIEQFTQGLGTAAFLAFLMSLCSRRHAATQFALLSALYRVAGIGAASVSGFLTARSGYATYFLITFALALPGFFFLPAVRRALAARGASA
;
A
#
# COMPACT_ATOMS: atom_id res chain seq x y z
N MET A 1 16.26 -8.55 -2.46
CA MET A 1 15.00 -8.46 -3.20
C MET A 1 13.86 -7.87 -2.36
N ALA A 2 13.37 -8.52 -1.31
CA ALA A 2 12.19 -8.07 -0.55
C ALA A 2 12.33 -6.65 0.05
N PHE A 3 13.50 -6.31 0.58
CA PHE A 3 13.79 -4.96 1.07
C PHE A 3 13.67 -3.91 -0.04
N SER A 4 14.20 -4.19 -1.23
CA SER A 4 14.12 -3.24 -2.35
C SER A 4 12.69 -3.06 -2.92
N SER A 5 11.76 -3.99 -2.66
CA SER A 5 10.34 -3.82 -3.00
C SER A 5 9.58 -2.99 -1.95
N GLY A 6 9.90 -3.15 -0.66
CA GLY A 6 9.22 -2.40 0.42
C GLY A 6 9.64 -0.94 0.50
N PHE A 7 10.88 -0.62 0.15
CA PHE A 7 11.41 0.73 0.24
C PHE A 7 10.65 1.74 -0.64
N PRO A 8 10.38 1.49 -1.93
CA PRO A 8 9.61 2.42 -2.76
C PRO A 8 8.18 2.64 -2.24
N PHE A 9 7.57 1.61 -1.68
CA PHE A 9 6.23 1.73 -1.09
C PHE A 9 6.26 2.65 0.14
N GLY A 10 7.22 2.46 1.05
CA GLY A 10 7.43 3.35 2.19
C GLY A 10 7.80 4.76 1.76
N PHE A 11 8.67 4.92 0.77
CA PHE A 11 9.03 6.22 0.22
C PHE A 11 7.79 6.98 -0.28
N PHE A 12 6.96 6.34 -1.10
CA PHE A 12 5.77 6.95 -1.67
C PHE A 12 4.71 7.29 -0.63
N ASN A 13 4.34 6.35 0.24
CA ASN A 13 3.21 6.52 1.16
C ASN A 13 3.59 7.25 2.45
N GLU A 14 4.83 7.10 2.90
CA GLU A 14 5.27 7.62 4.19
C GLU A 14 6.09 8.90 4.05
N LEU A 15 7.09 8.93 3.14
CA LEU A 15 8.00 10.07 3.03
C LEU A 15 7.44 11.18 2.15
N VAL A 16 6.91 10.87 0.96
CA VAL A 16 6.50 11.88 -0.05
C VAL A 16 5.50 12.90 0.51
N PRO A 17 4.41 12.53 1.22
CA PRO A 17 3.48 13.51 1.78
C PRO A 17 4.14 14.46 2.79
N VAL A 18 5.04 13.93 3.64
CA VAL A 18 5.80 14.74 4.61
C VAL A 18 6.75 15.69 3.89
N TYR A 19 7.51 15.16 2.92
CA TYR A 19 8.46 15.96 2.14
C TYR A 19 7.76 17.12 1.42
N LEU A 20 6.70 16.83 0.68
CA LEU A 20 5.95 17.85 -0.05
C LEU A 20 5.36 18.91 0.90
N ARG A 21 4.71 18.47 1.99
CA ARG A 21 4.11 19.41 2.95
C ARG A 21 5.15 20.26 3.67
N SER A 22 6.27 19.66 4.09
CA SER A 22 7.39 20.39 4.71
C SER A 22 8.03 21.45 3.81
N ARG A 23 7.82 21.34 2.48
CA ARG A 23 8.25 22.30 1.46
C ARG A 23 7.15 23.29 1.06
N GLY A 24 6.02 23.30 1.76
CA GLY A 24 4.93 24.24 1.50
C GLY A 24 4.01 23.86 0.33
N THR A 25 4.12 22.65 -0.21
CA THR A 25 3.24 22.17 -1.28
C THR A 25 1.79 22.14 -0.79
N SER A 26 0.86 22.54 -1.66
CA SER A 26 -0.57 22.60 -1.34
C SER A 26 -1.15 21.21 -1.11
N LEU A 27 -2.24 21.12 -0.31
CA LEU A 27 -2.91 19.86 0.00
C LEU A 27 -3.48 19.20 -1.26
N GLU A 28 -3.96 20.01 -2.21
CA GLU A 28 -4.49 19.55 -3.49
C GLU A 28 -3.42 18.77 -4.29
N LEU A 29 -2.22 19.33 -4.40
CA LEU A 29 -1.12 18.66 -5.10
C LEU A 29 -0.65 17.40 -4.38
N ILE A 30 -0.68 17.37 -3.04
CA ILE A 30 -0.38 16.17 -2.25
C ILE A 30 -1.43 15.08 -2.51
N GLY A 31 -2.71 15.44 -2.56
CA GLY A 31 -3.77 14.51 -2.94
C GLY A 31 -3.60 13.98 -4.36
N LEU A 32 -3.32 14.86 -5.32
CA LEU A 32 -3.08 14.51 -6.73
C LEU A 32 -1.84 13.63 -6.92
N ALA A 33 -0.84 13.70 -6.04
CA ALA A 33 0.32 12.81 -6.07
C ALA A 33 -0.08 11.32 -6.02
N SER A 34 -1.26 11.00 -5.47
CA SER A 34 -1.80 9.62 -5.44
C SER A 34 -1.94 9.00 -6.82
N TRP A 35 -2.12 9.79 -7.89
CA TRP A 35 -2.14 9.31 -9.28
C TRP A 35 -0.82 8.66 -9.69
N ALA A 36 0.30 9.06 -9.10
CA ALA A 36 1.58 8.42 -9.36
C ALA A 36 1.63 6.95 -8.89
N SER A 37 0.66 6.49 -8.10
CA SER A 37 0.54 5.07 -7.70
C SER A 37 -0.14 4.17 -8.73
N LEU A 38 -0.68 4.71 -9.83
CA LEU A 38 -1.32 3.95 -10.91
C LEU A 38 -0.48 2.77 -11.43
N PRO A 39 0.85 2.87 -11.60
CA PRO A 39 1.63 1.73 -12.08
C PRO A 39 1.47 0.48 -11.20
N TRP A 40 1.35 0.60 -9.88
CA TRP A 40 1.10 -0.57 -9.03
C TRP A 40 -0.25 -1.25 -9.29
N ALA A 41 -1.28 -0.46 -9.64
CA ALA A 41 -2.59 -1.01 -9.98
C ALA A 41 -2.60 -1.64 -11.38
N LEU A 42 -1.86 -1.05 -12.32
CA LEU A 42 -1.86 -1.42 -13.74
C LEU A 42 -0.72 -2.36 -14.14
N LYS A 43 0.14 -2.79 -13.20
CA LYS A 43 1.33 -3.61 -13.49
C LYS A 43 1.02 -4.90 -14.28
N PHE A 44 -0.19 -5.41 -14.20
CA PHE A 44 -0.63 -6.58 -14.94
C PHE A 44 -0.60 -6.37 -16.46
N LEU A 45 -0.68 -5.13 -16.94
CA LEU A 45 -0.64 -4.82 -18.38
C LEU A 45 0.71 -5.13 -19.00
N TRP A 46 1.82 -4.96 -18.26
CA TRP A 46 3.17 -5.23 -18.78
C TRP A 46 3.86 -6.40 -18.07
N ALA A 47 3.20 -7.07 -17.14
CA ALA A 47 3.73 -8.30 -16.55
C ALA A 47 4.15 -9.35 -17.61
N PRO A 48 3.39 -9.56 -18.71
CA PRO A 48 3.80 -10.47 -19.78
C PRO A 48 5.13 -10.08 -20.47
N LEU A 49 5.47 -8.79 -20.51
CA LEU A 49 6.75 -8.33 -21.05
C LEU A 49 7.91 -8.76 -20.13
N VAL A 50 7.75 -8.56 -18.82
CA VAL A 50 8.74 -9.02 -17.83
C VAL A 50 8.88 -10.53 -17.85
N ASP A 51 7.80 -11.25 -18.17
CA ASP A 51 7.83 -12.70 -18.32
C ASP A 51 8.53 -13.19 -19.60
N ARG A 52 8.51 -12.43 -20.67
CA ARG A 52 9.06 -12.86 -21.99
C ARG A 52 10.47 -12.35 -22.25
N VAL A 53 10.86 -11.19 -21.72
CA VAL A 53 12.10 -10.50 -22.04
C VAL A 53 13.10 -10.58 -20.88
N GLY A 54 14.35 -10.92 -21.19
CA GLY A 54 15.46 -10.90 -20.22
C GLY A 54 15.31 -11.92 -19.06
N SER A 55 16.16 -11.87 -18.06
CA SER A 55 16.06 -12.68 -16.84
C SER A 55 15.40 -11.89 -15.70
N ARG A 56 14.84 -12.58 -14.68
CA ARG A 56 14.31 -11.92 -13.48
C ARG A 56 15.37 -11.04 -12.83
N ARG A 57 16.60 -11.56 -12.75
CA ARG A 57 17.74 -10.83 -12.22
C ARG A 57 18.02 -9.53 -12.98
N SER A 58 18.00 -9.57 -14.32
CA SER A 58 18.25 -8.36 -15.12
C SER A 58 17.20 -7.28 -14.91
N TRP A 59 15.92 -7.65 -14.77
CA TRP A 59 14.86 -6.72 -14.44
C TRP A 59 15.03 -6.10 -13.05
N ILE A 60 15.33 -6.92 -12.02
CA ILE A 60 15.57 -6.45 -10.66
C ILE A 60 16.73 -5.45 -10.62
N VAL A 61 17.87 -5.80 -11.23
CA VAL A 61 19.05 -4.95 -11.24
C VAL A 61 18.80 -3.65 -12.03
N ALA A 62 18.17 -3.75 -13.21
CA ALA A 62 17.84 -2.57 -14.01
C ALA A 62 16.91 -1.60 -13.25
N CYS A 63 15.88 -2.12 -12.56
CA CYS A 63 15.00 -1.30 -11.73
C CYS A 63 15.77 -0.64 -10.59
N GLN A 64 16.71 -1.34 -9.94
CA GLN A 64 17.49 -0.78 -8.83
C GLN A 64 18.44 0.33 -9.29
N VAL A 65 19.07 0.18 -10.45
CA VAL A 65 19.85 1.26 -11.08
C VAL A 65 18.94 2.43 -11.45
N GLY A 66 17.75 2.14 -11.99
CA GLY A 66 16.73 3.15 -12.26
C GLY A 66 16.29 3.90 -10.99
N PHE A 67 16.07 3.21 -9.87
CA PHE A 67 15.77 3.87 -8.59
C PHE A 67 16.90 4.81 -8.15
N ALA A 68 18.15 4.37 -8.26
CA ALA A 68 19.28 5.22 -7.90
C ALA A 68 19.33 6.49 -8.76
N ALA A 69 19.09 6.36 -10.06
CA ALA A 69 19.05 7.50 -10.98
C ALA A 69 17.91 8.47 -10.65
N VAL A 70 16.69 7.95 -10.40
CA VAL A 70 15.52 8.77 -10.05
C VAL A 70 15.70 9.45 -8.69
N LEU A 71 16.22 8.74 -7.68
CA LEU A 71 16.50 9.32 -6.36
C LEU A 71 17.54 10.44 -6.44
N ALA A 72 18.59 10.26 -7.24
CA ALA A 72 19.57 11.32 -7.50
C ALA A 72 18.92 12.52 -8.23
N ALA A 73 18.02 12.26 -9.19
CA ALA A 73 17.32 13.31 -9.93
C ALA A 73 16.33 14.11 -9.06
N PHE A 74 15.75 13.52 -7.98
CA PHE A 74 14.91 14.26 -7.03
C PHE A 74 15.64 15.43 -6.37
N VAL A 75 16.96 15.37 -6.24
CA VAL A 75 17.78 16.48 -5.70
C VAL A 75 17.68 17.74 -6.55
N LEU A 76 17.47 17.58 -7.86
CA LEU A 76 17.37 18.66 -8.83
C LEU A 76 15.92 19.09 -9.11
N ALA A 77 14.94 18.30 -8.66
CA ALA A 77 13.55 18.56 -8.91
C ALA A 77 12.94 19.46 -7.83
N GLU A 78 12.26 20.52 -8.25
CA GLU A 78 11.51 21.38 -7.34
C GLU A 78 10.32 20.59 -6.73
N PRO A 79 10.16 20.60 -5.39
CA PRO A 79 9.06 19.91 -4.71
C PRO A 79 7.70 20.42 -5.18
N GLY A 80 6.84 19.51 -5.63
CA GLY A 80 5.52 19.85 -6.16
C GLY A 80 5.51 20.38 -7.61
N GLY A 81 6.66 20.52 -8.24
CA GLY A 81 6.78 20.85 -9.66
C GLY A 81 6.50 19.64 -10.58
N THR A 82 6.21 19.90 -11.85
CA THR A 82 5.97 18.84 -12.85
C THR A 82 7.12 17.84 -12.93
N PRO A 83 8.42 18.23 -12.93
CA PRO A 83 9.53 17.27 -12.94
C PRO A 83 9.50 16.30 -11.74
N PHE A 84 9.13 16.79 -10.56
CA PHE A 84 9.00 15.95 -9.36
C PHE A 84 7.94 14.84 -9.55
N PHE A 85 6.76 15.19 -10.06
CA PHE A 85 5.68 14.21 -10.30
C PHE A 85 6.03 13.22 -11.41
N VAL A 86 6.73 13.64 -12.45
CA VAL A 86 7.23 12.74 -13.50
C VAL A 86 8.23 11.74 -12.91
N LEU A 87 9.18 12.20 -12.09
CA LEU A 87 10.14 11.34 -11.40
C LEU A 87 9.42 10.39 -10.42
N LEU A 88 8.42 10.87 -9.69
CA LEU A 88 7.63 10.07 -8.77
C LEU A 88 6.87 8.95 -9.50
N PHE A 89 6.25 9.27 -10.63
CA PHE A 89 5.59 8.28 -11.48
C PHE A 89 6.60 7.23 -12.02
N ALA A 90 7.76 7.68 -12.51
CA ALA A 90 8.83 6.81 -12.98
C ALA A 90 9.34 5.89 -11.84
N PHE A 91 9.52 6.43 -10.63
CA PHE A 91 9.91 5.68 -9.45
C PHE A 91 8.92 4.57 -9.11
N VAL A 92 7.62 4.87 -9.14
CA VAL A 92 6.57 3.88 -8.88
C VAL A 92 6.45 2.88 -10.02
N ALA A 93 6.64 3.28 -11.28
CA ALA A 93 6.65 2.36 -12.43
C ALA A 93 7.81 1.36 -12.34
N LEU A 94 8.99 1.81 -11.94
CA LEU A 94 10.13 0.93 -11.65
C LEU A 94 9.81 -0.02 -10.49
N SER A 95 9.16 0.46 -9.43
CA SER A 95 8.76 -0.37 -8.30
C SER A 95 7.76 -1.46 -8.71
N ALA A 96 6.72 -1.09 -9.46
CA ALA A 96 5.73 -2.03 -9.98
C ALA A 96 6.37 -3.10 -10.87
N THR A 97 7.34 -2.69 -11.70
CA THR A 97 8.10 -3.61 -12.58
C THR A 97 9.00 -4.54 -11.79
N GLN A 98 9.72 -3.99 -10.79
CA GLN A 98 10.55 -4.80 -9.90
C GLN A 98 9.72 -5.81 -9.12
N ASP A 99 8.54 -5.41 -8.61
CA ASP A 99 7.64 -6.30 -7.86
C ASP A 99 7.25 -7.53 -8.69
N ILE A 100 6.92 -7.37 -9.99
CA ILE A 100 6.63 -8.49 -10.90
C ILE A 100 7.81 -9.46 -10.93
N ALA A 101 9.04 -8.95 -11.11
CA ALA A 101 10.23 -9.78 -11.20
C ALA A 101 10.57 -10.47 -9.88
N VAL A 102 10.39 -9.79 -8.73
CA VAL A 102 10.64 -10.33 -7.38
C VAL A 102 9.61 -11.39 -7.03
N ASP A 103 8.33 -11.15 -7.32
CA ASP A 103 7.25 -12.11 -7.09
C ASP A 103 7.50 -13.41 -7.85
N ALA A 104 7.81 -13.31 -9.14
CA ALA A 104 8.16 -14.45 -9.98
C ALA A 104 9.42 -15.18 -9.49
N SER A 105 10.50 -14.45 -9.15
CA SER A 105 11.73 -15.06 -8.62
C SER A 105 11.49 -15.81 -7.33
N THR A 106 10.62 -15.30 -6.45
CA THR A 106 10.31 -15.96 -5.19
C THR A 106 9.64 -17.32 -5.44
N ILE A 107 8.68 -17.36 -6.38
CA ILE A 107 7.98 -18.61 -6.75
C ILE A 107 8.96 -19.61 -7.42
N GLU A 108 9.83 -19.13 -8.30
CA GLU A 108 10.76 -19.96 -9.07
C GLU A 108 11.90 -20.53 -8.21
N LEU A 109 12.31 -19.83 -7.14
CA LEU A 109 13.47 -20.19 -6.31
C LEU A 109 13.11 -20.92 -5.02
N THR A 110 11.80 -21.01 -4.64
CA THR A 110 11.38 -21.68 -3.41
C THR A 110 10.62 -22.97 -3.71
N THR A 111 10.90 -24.00 -2.91
CA THR A 111 10.12 -25.24 -2.90
C THR A 111 8.78 -25.02 -2.16
N LYS A 112 7.82 -25.94 -2.33
CA LYS A 112 6.52 -25.83 -1.67
C LYS A 112 6.62 -25.73 -0.14
N ASP A 113 7.57 -26.45 0.45
CA ASP A 113 7.79 -26.50 1.90
C ASP A 113 8.49 -25.23 2.42
N GLU A 114 9.27 -24.56 1.57
CA GLU A 114 9.98 -23.30 1.89
C GLU A 114 9.12 -22.05 1.67
N LEU A 115 8.02 -22.14 0.93
CA LEU A 115 7.17 -20.97 0.59
C LEU A 115 6.66 -20.23 1.85
N GLY A 116 6.30 -20.96 2.90
CA GLY A 116 5.82 -20.36 4.15
C GLY A 116 6.90 -19.51 4.84
N PRO A 117 8.04 -20.11 5.23
CA PRO A 117 9.17 -19.39 5.82
C PRO A 117 9.70 -18.26 4.93
N ALA A 118 9.86 -18.50 3.63
CA ALA A 118 10.33 -17.50 2.67
C ALA A 118 9.40 -16.27 2.61
N ASN A 119 8.09 -16.51 2.65
CA ASN A 119 7.10 -15.43 2.66
C ASN A 119 7.14 -14.64 3.97
N GLY A 120 7.36 -15.30 5.12
CA GLY A 120 7.54 -14.65 6.41
C GLY A 120 8.74 -13.71 6.41
N VAL A 121 9.89 -14.18 5.95
CA VAL A 121 11.11 -13.35 5.80
C VAL A 121 10.88 -12.20 4.82
N ARG A 122 10.21 -12.47 3.70
CA ARG A 122 9.88 -11.46 2.69
C ARG A 122 9.02 -10.34 3.26
N VAL A 123 7.94 -10.66 3.96
CA VAL A 123 7.05 -9.68 4.58
C VAL A 123 7.79 -8.86 5.63
N THR A 124 8.63 -9.50 6.45
CA THR A 124 9.44 -8.80 7.45
C THR A 124 10.40 -7.80 6.82
N LEU A 125 11.17 -8.23 5.81
CA LEU A 125 12.11 -7.35 5.11
C LEU A 125 11.39 -6.21 4.36
N TYR A 126 10.21 -6.48 3.80
CA TYR A 126 9.36 -5.46 3.18
C TYR A 126 8.95 -4.39 4.20
N ARG A 127 8.51 -4.79 5.40
CA ARG A 127 8.11 -3.86 6.46
C ARG A 127 9.29 -3.08 7.03
N LEU A 128 10.45 -3.72 7.22
CA LEU A 128 11.67 -3.03 7.63
C LEU A 128 12.09 -1.98 6.59
N ALA A 129 11.94 -2.26 5.31
CA ALA A 129 12.21 -1.30 4.25
C ALA A 129 11.23 -0.11 4.26
N MET A 130 9.95 -0.34 4.57
CA MET A 130 8.98 0.75 4.77
C MET A 130 9.39 1.66 5.93
N ILE A 131 9.83 1.08 7.06
CA ILE A 131 10.34 1.84 8.21
C ILE A 131 11.60 2.61 7.81
N ALA A 132 12.52 1.99 7.08
CA ALA A 132 13.73 2.66 6.62
C ALA A 132 13.42 3.88 5.72
N ALA A 133 12.54 3.72 4.73
CA ALA A 133 12.18 4.78 3.80
C ALA A 133 11.31 5.88 4.43
N GLY A 134 10.31 5.49 5.21
CA GLY A 134 9.34 6.43 5.79
C GLY A 134 9.72 6.89 7.19
N GLY A 135 10.09 5.96 8.09
CA GLY A 135 10.42 6.30 9.48
C GLY A 135 11.80 6.92 9.62
N VAL A 136 12.84 6.16 9.25
CA VAL A 136 14.24 6.57 9.48
C VAL A 136 14.60 7.78 8.61
N MET A 137 14.30 7.76 7.29
CA MET A 137 14.63 8.92 6.44
C MET A 137 13.87 10.17 6.85
N VAL A 138 12.59 10.06 7.17
CA VAL A 138 11.79 11.20 7.63
C VAL A 138 12.34 11.71 8.98
N GLY A 139 12.58 10.82 9.94
CA GLY A 139 13.12 11.19 11.25
C GLY A 139 14.49 11.86 11.19
N LEU A 140 15.36 11.46 10.25
CA LEU A 140 16.68 12.04 10.04
C LEU A 140 16.71 13.27 9.14
N SER A 141 15.58 13.66 8.55
CA SER A 141 15.54 14.72 7.55
C SER A 141 15.92 16.10 8.10
N ALA A 142 15.60 16.36 9.35
CA ALA A 142 16.00 17.61 10.03
C ALA A 142 17.53 17.71 10.22
N ALA A 143 18.19 16.58 10.54
CA ALA A 143 19.63 16.54 10.80
C ALA A 143 20.47 16.49 9.50
N LEU A 144 20.08 15.68 8.54
CA LEU A 144 20.86 15.42 7.31
C LEU A 144 20.42 16.25 6.12
N GLY A 145 19.16 16.71 6.10
CA GLY A 145 18.52 17.34 4.96
C GLY A 145 18.08 16.33 3.90
N TRP A 146 17.03 16.68 3.17
CA TRP A 146 16.37 15.80 2.19
C TRP A 146 17.30 15.36 1.04
N ASN A 147 18.11 16.28 0.51
CA ASN A 147 18.99 16.00 -0.63
C ASN A 147 20.03 14.91 -0.29
N ARG A 148 20.64 14.99 0.90
CA ARG A 148 21.61 13.96 1.33
C ARG A 148 20.92 12.61 1.53
N LEU A 149 19.70 12.60 2.06
CA LEU A 149 18.92 11.37 2.25
C LEU A 149 18.54 10.72 0.90
N PHE A 150 18.17 11.50 -0.10
CA PHE A 150 17.92 10.97 -1.44
C PHE A 150 19.18 10.36 -2.06
N LEU A 151 20.35 11.00 -1.91
CA LEU A 151 21.61 10.46 -2.40
C LEU A 151 22.06 9.22 -1.62
N LEU A 152 21.86 9.16 -0.31
CA LEU A 152 22.12 7.95 0.48
C LEU A 152 21.22 6.78 0.05
N ALA A 153 19.94 7.05 -0.20
CA ALA A 153 19.03 6.05 -0.73
C ALA A 153 19.42 5.61 -2.14
N ALA A 154 19.88 6.53 -3.00
CA ALA A 154 20.43 6.19 -4.31
C ALA A 154 21.64 5.25 -4.20
N GLY A 155 22.57 5.56 -3.30
CA GLY A 155 23.74 4.71 -3.00
C GLY A 155 23.32 3.32 -2.48
N LEU A 156 22.32 3.26 -1.59
CA LEU A 156 21.77 2.00 -1.12
C LEU A 156 21.25 1.12 -2.28
N PHE A 157 20.52 1.71 -3.24
CA PHE A 157 20.00 0.96 -4.38
C PHE A 157 21.11 0.48 -5.32
N LEU A 158 22.22 1.23 -5.48
CA LEU A 158 23.40 0.74 -6.22
C LEU A 158 24.06 -0.45 -5.52
N VAL A 159 24.20 -0.39 -4.18
CA VAL A 159 24.69 -1.54 -3.39
C VAL A 159 23.78 -2.75 -3.56
N LEU A 160 22.46 -2.56 -3.46
CA LEU A 160 21.48 -3.63 -3.67
C LEU A 160 21.56 -4.20 -5.10
N ALA A 161 21.77 -3.36 -6.11
CA ALA A 161 21.95 -3.80 -7.49
C ALA A 161 23.18 -4.73 -7.62
N VAL A 162 24.33 -4.32 -7.05
CA VAL A 162 25.55 -5.14 -7.05
C VAL A 162 25.34 -6.47 -6.32
N VAL A 163 24.68 -6.46 -5.16
CA VAL A 163 24.35 -7.69 -4.42
C VAL A 163 23.45 -8.60 -5.25
N ASN A 164 22.43 -8.03 -5.89
CA ASN A 164 21.47 -8.79 -6.68
C ASN A 164 22.01 -9.30 -8.02
N LEU A 165 23.16 -8.79 -8.51
CA LEU A 165 23.90 -9.41 -9.63
C LEU A 165 24.34 -10.84 -9.33
N ARG A 166 24.49 -11.20 -8.04
CA ARG A 166 24.88 -12.55 -7.59
C ARG A 166 23.70 -13.52 -7.42
N LEU A 167 22.45 -13.05 -7.65
CA LEU A 167 21.29 -13.92 -7.52
C LEU A 167 21.30 -15.05 -8.54
N PRO A 168 20.90 -16.26 -8.15
CA PRO A 168 20.70 -17.34 -9.10
C PRO A 168 19.63 -16.97 -10.13
N THR A 169 19.81 -17.42 -11.34
CA THR A 169 18.79 -17.33 -12.39
C THR A 169 18.05 -18.65 -12.43
N ALA A 170 16.77 -18.64 -12.07
CA ALA A 170 15.92 -19.82 -12.26
C ALA A 170 15.64 -20.06 -13.74
N GLN A 171 15.51 -21.33 -14.11
CA GLN A 171 14.99 -21.70 -15.44
C GLN A 171 13.51 -21.33 -15.50
N ARG A 172 13.12 -20.64 -16.58
CA ARG A 172 11.72 -20.27 -16.80
C ARG A 172 10.83 -21.50 -16.94
N ALA A 173 9.76 -21.55 -16.17
CA ALA A 173 8.65 -22.43 -16.51
C ALA A 173 7.97 -21.92 -17.81
N PRO A 174 7.61 -22.81 -18.76
CA PRO A 174 6.86 -22.42 -19.95
C PRO A 174 5.59 -21.65 -19.55
N ALA A 175 5.36 -20.49 -20.18
CA ALA A 175 4.12 -19.78 -19.98
C ALA A 175 2.95 -20.67 -20.43
N ALA A 176 1.96 -20.87 -19.56
CA ALA A 176 0.76 -21.62 -19.93
C ALA A 176 0.03 -20.88 -21.07
N ASN A 177 -0.32 -21.61 -22.13
CA ASN A 177 -1.05 -21.10 -23.31
C ASN A 177 -2.55 -20.84 -23.02
N GLU A 178 -2.90 -20.35 -21.84
CA GLU A 178 -4.29 -20.04 -21.50
C GLU A 178 -4.68 -18.63 -21.98
N PRO A 179 -5.94 -18.44 -22.42
CA PRO A 179 -6.44 -17.13 -22.79
C PRO A 179 -6.36 -16.17 -21.60
N LEU A 180 -5.78 -14.99 -21.79
CA LEU A 180 -5.58 -13.99 -20.74
C LEU A 180 -6.87 -13.52 -20.05
N LEU A 181 -8.01 -13.65 -20.74
CA LEU A 181 -9.32 -13.20 -20.26
C LEU A 181 -10.12 -14.28 -19.51
N GLU A 182 -9.71 -15.55 -19.55
CA GLU A 182 -10.45 -16.64 -18.91
C GLU A 182 -10.60 -16.45 -17.38
N PRO A 183 -9.54 -16.05 -16.62
CA PRO A 183 -9.67 -15.77 -15.19
C PRO A 183 -10.66 -14.65 -14.88
N VAL A 184 -10.72 -13.63 -15.75
CA VAL A 184 -11.65 -12.49 -15.62
C VAL A 184 -13.07 -12.95 -15.86
N ARG A 185 -13.30 -13.71 -16.93
CA ARG A 185 -14.60 -14.24 -17.30
C ARG A 185 -15.17 -15.15 -16.21
N GLU A 186 -14.34 -16.05 -15.68
CA GLU A 186 -14.72 -16.92 -14.54
C GLU A 186 -15.14 -16.12 -13.32
N LEU A 187 -14.37 -15.10 -12.97
CA LEU A 187 -14.69 -14.22 -11.84
C LEU A 187 -16.02 -13.48 -12.07
N LEU A 188 -16.21 -12.89 -13.26
CA LEU A 188 -17.42 -12.13 -13.60
C LEU A 188 -18.66 -13.01 -13.74
N ALA A 189 -18.52 -14.29 -14.07
CA ALA A 189 -19.61 -15.26 -14.13
C ALA A 189 -20.08 -15.73 -12.73
N SER A 190 -19.36 -15.37 -11.66
CA SER A 190 -19.73 -15.79 -10.30
C SER A 190 -21.04 -15.15 -9.85
N PRO A 191 -21.98 -15.93 -9.25
CA PRO A 191 -23.26 -15.38 -8.77
C PRO A 191 -23.07 -14.27 -7.77
N GLY A 192 -23.76 -13.14 -7.95
CA GLY A 192 -23.71 -11.99 -7.05
C GLY A 192 -22.43 -11.15 -7.13
N ILE A 193 -21.61 -11.34 -8.16
CA ILE A 193 -20.31 -10.64 -8.33
C ILE A 193 -20.46 -9.12 -8.27
N ALA A 194 -21.54 -8.52 -8.77
CA ALA A 194 -21.75 -7.07 -8.73
C ALA A 194 -21.73 -6.52 -7.29
N GLY A 195 -22.41 -7.18 -6.36
CA GLY A 195 -22.40 -6.80 -4.94
C GLY A 195 -21.02 -7.00 -4.29
N VAL A 196 -20.28 -8.02 -4.70
CA VAL A 196 -18.91 -8.26 -4.25
C VAL A 196 -17.96 -7.19 -4.78
N VAL A 197 -18.08 -6.81 -6.05
CA VAL A 197 -17.28 -5.73 -6.65
C VAL A 197 -17.54 -4.41 -5.94
N LEU A 198 -18.81 -4.07 -5.69
CA LEU A 198 -19.16 -2.86 -4.92
C LEU A 198 -18.61 -2.89 -3.50
N PHE A 199 -18.67 -4.05 -2.82
CA PHE A 199 -18.03 -4.23 -1.53
C PHE A 199 -16.52 -3.96 -1.61
N VAL A 200 -15.83 -4.57 -2.57
CA VAL A 200 -14.37 -4.43 -2.75
C VAL A 200 -13.97 -2.98 -3.01
N LEU A 201 -14.75 -2.25 -3.83
CA LEU A 201 -14.50 -0.84 -4.14
C LEU A 201 -14.68 0.06 -2.92
N LEU A 202 -15.69 -0.21 -2.09
CA LEU A 202 -16.16 0.72 -1.06
C LEU A 202 -15.62 0.42 0.34
N PHE A 203 -15.30 -0.85 0.65
CA PHE A 203 -14.92 -1.25 2.01
C PHE A 203 -13.66 -0.57 2.53
N LYS A 204 -12.67 -0.34 1.66
CA LYS A 204 -11.42 0.33 2.01
C LYS A 204 -11.38 1.83 1.66
N LEU A 205 -12.48 2.37 1.14
CA LEU A 205 -12.49 3.72 0.57
C LEU A 205 -12.19 4.79 1.63
N GLY A 206 -12.75 4.65 2.83
CA GLY A 206 -12.52 5.59 3.92
C GLY A 206 -11.05 5.68 4.34
N ASP A 207 -10.38 4.53 4.49
CA ASP A 207 -8.96 4.49 4.88
C ASP A 207 -8.05 5.03 3.80
N LEU A 208 -8.33 4.66 2.53
CA LEU A 208 -7.55 5.11 1.38
C LEU A 208 -7.70 6.62 1.14
N ALA A 209 -8.86 7.18 1.49
CA ALA A 209 -9.09 8.62 1.52
C ALA A 209 -8.34 9.30 2.68
N LEU A 210 -8.36 8.72 3.88
CA LEU A 210 -7.74 9.26 5.08
C LEU A 210 -6.22 9.41 4.94
N THR A 211 -5.56 8.36 4.46
CA THR A 211 -4.09 8.21 4.47
C THR A 211 -3.30 9.42 3.96
N PRO A 212 -3.62 10.06 2.80
CA PRO A 212 -2.81 11.17 2.28
C PRO A 212 -2.82 12.41 3.14
N MET A 213 -3.87 12.61 3.95
CA MET A 213 -4.07 13.85 4.72
C MET A 213 -3.61 13.74 6.19
N VAL A 214 -3.28 12.54 6.66
CA VAL A 214 -2.83 12.34 8.05
C VAL A 214 -1.52 13.07 8.32
N LYS A 215 -0.49 12.86 7.50
CA LYS A 215 0.83 13.48 7.72
C LYS A 215 0.84 14.99 7.50
N PRO A 216 0.19 15.52 6.46
CA PRO A 216 -0.05 16.96 6.36
C PRO A 216 -0.73 17.55 7.60
N PHE A 217 -1.74 16.86 8.16
CA PHE A 217 -2.40 17.29 9.39
C PHE A 217 -1.43 17.39 10.57
N TRP A 218 -0.53 16.42 10.75
CA TRP A 218 0.48 16.47 11.81
C TRP A 218 1.39 17.70 11.66
N LEU A 219 1.87 17.98 10.43
CA LEU A 219 2.71 19.16 10.17
C LEU A 219 1.97 20.45 10.41
N ASP A 220 0.74 20.58 9.92
CA ASP A 220 -0.07 21.77 10.06
C ASP A 220 -0.50 22.01 11.53
N ALA A 221 -0.59 20.95 12.32
CA ALA A 221 -0.80 21.01 13.77
C ALA A 221 0.49 21.36 14.57
N GLY A 222 1.62 21.59 13.89
CA GLY A 222 2.87 22.03 14.52
C GLY A 222 3.79 20.91 15.01
N TYR A 223 3.52 19.64 14.68
CA TYR A 223 4.40 18.54 15.00
C TYR A 223 5.63 18.54 14.09
N SER A 224 6.79 18.19 14.66
CA SER A 224 8.04 18.12 13.90
C SER A 224 8.03 16.94 12.91
N VAL A 225 8.78 17.10 11.81
CA VAL A 225 8.98 16.03 10.82
C VAL A 225 9.60 14.79 11.48
N GLU A 226 10.45 14.99 12.48
CA GLU A 226 11.06 13.91 13.27
C GLU A 226 10.00 13.12 14.06
N GLN A 227 9.09 13.81 14.76
CA GLN A 227 7.98 13.18 15.48
C GLN A 227 7.10 12.35 14.54
N ILE A 228 6.82 12.85 13.33
CA ILE A 228 6.05 12.12 12.31
C ILE A 228 6.80 10.85 11.90
N GLY A 229 8.10 10.92 11.63
CA GLY A 229 8.91 9.76 11.26
C GLY A 229 8.91 8.67 12.34
N TRP A 230 9.09 9.05 13.59
CA TRP A 230 9.16 8.09 14.69
C TRP A 230 7.79 7.58 15.13
N VAL A 231 6.82 8.46 15.32
CA VAL A 231 5.52 8.08 15.88
C VAL A 231 4.59 7.58 14.77
N GLN A 232 4.32 8.43 13.80
CA GLN A 232 3.33 8.11 12.77
C GLN A 232 3.79 6.96 11.85
N THR A 233 5.08 6.94 11.49
CA THR A 233 5.58 5.91 10.58
C THR A 233 6.16 4.72 11.35
N THR A 234 7.16 4.90 12.22
CA THR A 234 7.83 3.75 12.84
C THR A 234 6.92 3.00 13.80
N LEU A 235 6.32 3.68 14.78
CA LEU A 235 5.37 3.06 15.72
C LEU A 235 4.08 2.63 15.00
N GLY A 236 3.58 3.43 14.07
CA GLY A 236 2.38 3.13 13.29
C GLY A 236 2.55 1.85 12.46
N VAL A 237 3.64 1.71 11.69
CA VAL A 237 3.90 0.46 10.94
C VAL A 237 4.05 -0.72 11.89
N GLY A 238 4.72 -0.55 13.05
CA GLY A 238 4.79 -1.56 14.08
C GLY A 238 3.39 -1.99 14.57
N ALA A 239 2.54 -1.03 14.90
CA ALA A 239 1.15 -1.28 15.31
C ALA A 239 0.35 -2.00 14.22
N SER A 240 0.54 -1.64 12.94
CA SER A 240 -0.15 -2.30 11.83
C SER A 240 0.30 -3.75 11.65
N ILE A 241 1.55 -4.10 11.94
CA ILE A 241 2.03 -5.49 11.93
C ILE A 241 1.32 -6.30 13.01
N VAL A 242 1.31 -5.79 14.25
CA VAL A 242 0.61 -6.45 15.36
C VAL A 242 -0.88 -6.59 15.05
N GLY A 243 -1.50 -5.53 14.51
CA GLY A 243 -2.88 -5.55 14.07
C GLY A 243 -3.15 -6.60 12.99
N ALA A 244 -2.29 -6.73 11.99
CA ALA A 244 -2.43 -7.73 10.92
C ALA A 244 -2.32 -9.16 11.44
N LEU A 245 -1.38 -9.43 12.35
CA LEU A 245 -1.24 -10.75 13.00
C LEU A 245 -2.48 -11.08 13.85
N ALA A 246 -2.93 -10.15 14.68
CA ALA A 246 -4.14 -10.31 15.49
C ALA A 246 -5.39 -10.46 14.59
N GLY A 247 -5.48 -9.66 13.52
CA GLY A 247 -6.58 -9.73 12.55
C GLY A 247 -6.65 -11.06 11.82
N GLY A 248 -5.51 -11.61 11.41
CA GLY A 248 -5.42 -12.96 10.83
C GLY A 248 -5.89 -14.03 11.79
N ALA A 249 -5.41 -14.01 13.04
CA ALA A 249 -5.82 -14.95 14.08
C ALA A 249 -7.31 -14.85 14.42
N LEU A 250 -7.84 -13.62 14.52
CA LEU A 250 -9.27 -13.39 14.78
C LEU A 250 -10.12 -13.83 13.58
N THR A 251 -9.68 -13.58 12.34
CA THR A 251 -10.38 -14.03 11.13
C THR A 251 -10.48 -15.54 11.08
N ALA A 252 -9.41 -16.27 11.45
CA ALA A 252 -9.42 -17.73 11.52
C ALA A 252 -10.40 -18.27 12.58
N ARG A 253 -10.58 -17.55 13.71
CA ARG A 253 -11.47 -17.97 14.80
C ARG A 253 -12.94 -17.56 14.58
N LEU A 254 -13.18 -16.36 14.07
CA LEU A 254 -14.53 -15.79 13.93
C LEU A 254 -15.21 -16.17 12.62
N GLY A 255 -14.43 -16.63 11.63
CA GLY A 255 -14.84 -16.74 10.25
C GLY A 255 -14.76 -15.40 9.52
N THR A 256 -14.59 -15.45 8.19
CA THR A 256 -14.32 -14.27 7.36
C THR A 256 -15.43 -13.22 7.43
N PHE A 257 -16.70 -13.63 7.43
CA PHE A 257 -17.83 -12.70 7.45
C PHE A 257 -17.90 -11.87 8.73
N ARG A 258 -17.81 -12.52 9.91
CA ARG A 258 -17.85 -11.83 11.21
C ARG A 258 -16.60 -10.95 11.39
N ALA A 259 -15.45 -11.44 10.93
CA ALA A 259 -14.22 -10.66 10.97
C ALA A 259 -14.33 -9.37 10.15
N LEU A 260 -14.87 -9.41 8.93
CA LEU A 260 -15.11 -8.21 8.12
C LEU A 260 -16.01 -7.21 8.83
N TRP A 261 -17.08 -7.69 9.49
CA TRP A 261 -18.00 -6.83 10.22
C TRP A 261 -17.34 -6.16 11.42
N MET A 262 -16.70 -6.97 12.29
CA MET A 262 -16.15 -6.48 13.56
C MET A 262 -14.85 -5.70 13.35
N LEU A 263 -13.89 -6.27 12.60
CA LEU A 263 -12.57 -5.66 12.41
C LEU A 263 -12.63 -4.48 11.43
N GLY A 264 -13.46 -4.58 10.38
CA GLY A 264 -13.76 -3.46 9.50
C GLY A 264 -14.50 -2.33 10.22
N GLY A 265 -15.44 -2.67 11.10
CA GLY A 265 -16.12 -1.68 11.95
C GLY A 265 -15.17 -0.96 12.91
N ALA A 266 -14.27 -1.70 13.57
CA ALA A 266 -13.23 -1.10 14.41
C ALA A 266 -12.31 -0.18 13.61
N GLN A 267 -11.94 -0.57 12.39
CA GLN A 267 -11.16 0.26 11.49
C GLN A 267 -11.91 1.53 11.07
N ALA A 268 -13.18 1.43 10.65
CA ALA A 268 -13.98 2.60 10.31
C ALA A 268 -14.09 3.58 11.49
N LEU A 269 -14.37 3.07 12.71
CA LEU A 269 -14.46 3.88 13.91
C LEU A 269 -13.14 4.58 14.27
N SER A 270 -12.00 3.99 13.98
CA SER A 270 -10.69 4.61 14.28
C SER A 270 -10.45 5.93 13.53
N ASN A 271 -11.10 6.14 12.37
CA ASN A 271 -11.05 7.41 11.65
C ASN A 271 -11.57 8.58 12.50
N LEU A 272 -12.51 8.31 13.42
CA LEU A 272 -13.01 9.31 14.38
C LEU A 272 -11.94 9.76 15.39
N GLY A 273 -10.86 9.01 15.57
CA GLY A 273 -9.72 9.43 16.38
C GLY A 273 -9.06 10.68 15.83
N TYR A 274 -8.86 10.76 14.51
CA TYR A 274 -8.32 11.96 13.86
C TYR A 274 -9.34 13.12 13.84
N TYR A 275 -10.63 12.82 13.70
CA TYR A 275 -11.68 13.83 13.89
C TYR A 275 -11.64 14.44 15.28
N ALA A 276 -11.57 13.60 16.32
CA ALA A 276 -11.48 14.07 17.70
C ALA A 276 -10.19 14.87 17.96
N ALA A 277 -9.06 14.42 17.41
CA ALA A 277 -7.80 15.15 17.51
C ALA A 277 -7.89 16.53 16.84
N ALA A 278 -8.46 16.61 15.64
CA ALA A 278 -8.59 17.86 14.89
C ALA A 278 -9.54 18.85 15.57
N THR A 279 -10.64 18.38 16.16
CA THR A 279 -11.61 19.24 16.89
C THR A 279 -11.08 19.73 18.24
N ALA A 280 -10.21 18.94 18.89
CA ALA A 280 -9.62 19.28 20.18
C ALA A 280 -8.33 20.14 20.08
N GLY A 281 -7.97 20.61 18.88
CA GLY A 281 -6.73 21.38 18.69
C GLY A 281 -5.46 20.52 18.67
N ALA A 282 -5.57 19.27 18.29
CA ALA A 282 -4.49 18.32 18.06
C ALA A 282 -3.56 18.09 19.28
N PRO A 283 -4.07 17.82 20.51
CA PRO A 283 -3.20 17.59 21.65
C PRO A 283 -2.42 16.28 21.48
N PRO A 284 -1.15 16.19 22.01
CA PRO A 284 -0.26 15.05 21.78
C PRO A 284 -0.88 13.69 22.11
N GLY A 285 -1.60 13.59 23.23
CA GLY A 285 -2.26 12.33 23.62
C GLY A 285 -3.27 11.81 22.62
N LEU A 286 -4.10 12.69 22.04
CA LEU A 286 -5.05 12.31 21.00
C LEU A 286 -4.35 12.01 19.66
N MET A 287 -3.33 12.80 19.30
CA MET A 287 -2.60 12.58 18.05
C MET A 287 -1.87 11.23 18.04
N TYR A 288 -1.13 10.94 19.12
CA TYR A 288 -0.41 9.65 19.23
C TYR A 288 -1.38 8.48 19.36
N GLY A 289 -2.43 8.64 20.16
CA GLY A 289 -3.48 7.62 20.30
C GLY A 289 -4.18 7.34 18.98
N ALA A 290 -4.59 8.37 18.23
CA ALA A 290 -5.21 8.22 16.92
C ALA A 290 -4.29 7.50 15.94
N ALA A 291 -3.00 7.86 15.89
CA ALA A 291 -2.01 7.22 15.01
C ALA A 291 -1.87 5.72 15.28
N VAL A 292 -1.66 5.35 16.56
CA VAL A 292 -1.44 3.94 16.93
C VAL A 292 -2.71 3.10 16.75
N ILE A 293 -3.87 3.64 17.18
CA ILE A 293 -5.15 2.93 17.09
C ILE A 293 -5.56 2.75 15.63
N GLU A 294 -5.45 3.80 14.81
CA GLU A 294 -5.80 3.73 13.38
C GLU A 294 -4.91 2.70 12.66
N GLN A 295 -3.59 2.75 12.82
CA GLN A 295 -2.67 1.82 12.18
C GLN A 295 -2.88 0.38 12.67
N PHE A 296 -3.14 0.17 13.95
CA PHE A 296 -3.47 -1.14 14.49
C PHE A 296 -4.77 -1.71 13.89
N THR A 297 -5.84 -0.91 13.89
CA THR A 297 -7.14 -1.33 13.33
C THR A 297 -7.10 -1.47 11.82
N GLN A 298 -6.30 -0.67 11.12
CA GLN A 298 -6.01 -0.84 9.70
C GLN A 298 -5.38 -2.22 9.43
N GLY A 299 -4.42 -2.64 10.26
CA GLY A 299 -3.85 -3.97 10.18
C GLY A 299 -4.90 -5.07 10.37
N LEU A 300 -5.75 -4.95 11.41
CA LEU A 300 -6.86 -5.87 11.70
C LEU A 300 -7.80 -6.02 10.48
N GLY A 301 -8.35 -4.91 10.00
CA GLY A 301 -9.33 -4.90 8.91
C GLY A 301 -8.72 -5.36 7.58
N THR A 302 -7.45 -5.02 7.31
CA THR A 302 -6.75 -5.44 6.10
C THR A 302 -6.55 -6.96 6.06
N ALA A 303 -6.20 -7.59 7.18
CA ALA A 303 -6.05 -9.04 7.24
C ALA A 303 -7.36 -9.76 6.91
N ALA A 304 -8.49 -9.33 7.50
CA ALA A 304 -9.81 -9.88 7.19
C ALA A 304 -10.22 -9.66 5.72
N PHE A 305 -9.96 -8.46 5.19
CA PHE A 305 -10.27 -8.11 3.80
C PHE A 305 -9.47 -8.93 2.79
N LEU A 306 -8.16 -9.09 3.00
CA LEU A 306 -7.32 -9.91 2.12
C LEU A 306 -7.71 -11.38 2.19
N ALA A 307 -8.05 -11.92 3.38
CA ALA A 307 -8.56 -13.28 3.53
C ALA A 307 -9.86 -13.46 2.72
N PHE A 308 -10.75 -12.47 2.74
CA PHE A 308 -11.96 -12.48 1.91
C PHE A 308 -11.62 -12.49 0.42
N LEU A 309 -10.74 -11.60 -0.05
CA LEU A 309 -10.34 -11.58 -1.47
C LEU A 309 -9.77 -12.92 -1.91
N MET A 310 -8.92 -13.54 -1.09
CA MET A 310 -8.35 -14.86 -1.38
C MET A 310 -9.44 -15.94 -1.46
N SER A 311 -10.46 -15.89 -0.60
CA SER A 311 -11.56 -16.87 -0.60
C SER A 311 -12.44 -16.80 -1.85
N LEU A 312 -12.41 -15.66 -2.55
CA LEU A 312 -13.12 -15.46 -3.82
C LEU A 312 -12.39 -16.03 -5.02
N CYS A 313 -11.10 -16.32 -4.89
CA CYS A 313 -10.28 -16.77 -6.00
C CYS A 313 -10.43 -18.27 -6.23
N SER A 314 -10.56 -18.70 -7.49
CA SER A 314 -10.51 -20.13 -7.83
C SER A 314 -9.09 -20.65 -7.66
N ARG A 315 -8.93 -21.92 -7.28
CA ARG A 315 -7.60 -22.55 -7.14
C ARG A 315 -6.80 -22.51 -8.46
N ARG A 316 -7.49 -22.57 -9.60
CA ARG A 316 -6.87 -22.58 -10.93
C ARG A 316 -6.30 -21.22 -11.32
N HIS A 317 -6.98 -20.12 -10.98
CA HIS A 317 -6.62 -18.77 -11.42
C HIS A 317 -6.39 -17.81 -10.23
N ALA A 318 -6.00 -18.34 -9.07
CA ALA A 318 -5.93 -17.61 -7.82
C ALA A 318 -5.08 -16.32 -7.92
N ALA A 319 -3.90 -16.38 -8.54
CA ALA A 319 -3.00 -15.24 -8.65
C ALA A 319 -3.61 -14.10 -9.49
N THR A 320 -4.16 -14.42 -10.65
CA THR A 320 -4.75 -13.42 -11.57
C THR A 320 -6.02 -12.81 -10.99
N GLN A 321 -6.91 -13.63 -10.43
CA GLN A 321 -8.16 -13.16 -9.83
C GLN A 321 -7.89 -12.29 -8.59
N PHE A 322 -6.93 -12.68 -7.73
CA PHE A 322 -6.51 -11.87 -6.59
C PHE A 322 -5.90 -10.54 -7.03
N ALA A 323 -5.06 -10.55 -8.07
CA ALA A 323 -4.49 -9.32 -8.63
C ALA A 323 -5.57 -8.37 -9.17
N LEU A 324 -6.58 -8.88 -9.87
CA LEU A 324 -7.71 -8.10 -10.36
C LEU A 324 -8.54 -7.49 -9.22
N LEU A 325 -8.91 -8.29 -8.21
CA LEU A 325 -9.68 -7.81 -7.06
C LEU A 325 -8.87 -6.78 -6.26
N SER A 326 -7.57 -6.99 -6.10
CA SER A 326 -6.71 -6.03 -5.42
C SER A 326 -6.48 -4.75 -6.22
N ALA A 327 -6.44 -4.81 -7.56
CA ALA A 327 -6.38 -3.64 -8.42
C ALA A 327 -7.64 -2.77 -8.30
N LEU A 328 -8.82 -3.40 -8.20
CA LEU A 328 -10.11 -2.71 -8.08
C LEU A 328 -10.15 -1.73 -6.89
N TYR A 329 -9.87 -2.20 -5.67
CA TYR A 329 -9.91 -1.31 -4.49
C TYR A 329 -8.79 -0.26 -4.52
N ARG A 330 -7.63 -0.58 -5.11
CA ARG A 330 -6.54 0.39 -5.26
C ARG A 330 -6.92 1.54 -6.19
N VAL A 331 -7.56 1.24 -7.33
CA VAL A 331 -8.02 2.27 -8.27
C VAL A 331 -9.06 3.18 -7.61
N ALA A 332 -10.04 2.60 -6.89
CA ALA A 332 -11.00 3.39 -6.11
C ALA A 332 -10.31 4.28 -5.06
N GLY A 333 -9.30 3.72 -4.38
CA GLY A 333 -8.49 4.46 -3.41
C GLY A 333 -7.70 5.62 -4.02
N ILE A 334 -7.12 5.45 -5.21
CA ILE A 334 -6.43 6.53 -5.92
C ILE A 334 -7.40 7.68 -6.21
N GLY A 335 -8.62 7.36 -6.68
CA GLY A 335 -9.67 8.35 -6.90
C GLY A 335 -10.03 9.11 -5.62
N ALA A 336 -10.27 8.41 -4.51
CA ALA A 336 -10.58 9.03 -3.22
C ALA A 336 -9.42 9.87 -2.67
N ALA A 337 -8.20 9.34 -2.76
CA ALA A 337 -7.00 10.03 -2.33
C ALA A 337 -6.71 11.31 -3.14
N SER A 338 -6.96 11.28 -4.46
CA SER A 338 -6.71 12.45 -5.31
C SER A 338 -7.62 13.63 -5.00
N VAL A 339 -8.84 13.38 -4.52
CA VAL A 339 -9.81 14.42 -4.12
C VAL A 339 -9.58 14.88 -2.68
N SER A 340 -8.81 14.12 -1.88
CA SER A 340 -8.62 14.35 -0.44
C SER A 340 -8.11 15.76 -0.13
N GLY A 341 -7.11 16.24 -0.86
CA GLY A 341 -6.52 17.55 -0.65
C GLY A 341 -7.49 18.69 -0.93
N PHE A 342 -8.28 18.60 -2.01
CA PHE A 342 -9.30 19.60 -2.35
C PHE A 342 -10.40 19.68 -1.29
N LEU A 343 -10.85 18.52 -0.79
CA LEU A 343 -11.85 18.48 0.26
C LEU A 343 -11.29 19.05 1.56
N THR A 344 -10.08 18.66 1.94
CA THR A 344 -9.44 19.15 3.17
C THR A 344 -9.18 20.65 3.11
N ALA A 345 -8.69 21.18 2.00
CA ALA A 345 -8.42 22.62 1.83
C ALA A 345 -9.70 23.46 1.96
N ARG A 346 -10.86 22.92 1.53
CA ARG A 346 -12.14 23.64 1.58
C ARG A 346 -12.90 23.47 2.90
N SER A 347 -12.86 22.28 3.50
CA SER A 347 -13.68 21.96 4.67
C SER A 347 -12.91 21.90 5.99
N GLY A 348 -11.57 21.95 5.94
CA GLY A 348 -10.71 21.74 7.08
C GLY A 348 -10.54 20.26 7.45
N TYR A 349 -9.51 19.96 8.25
CA TYR A 349 -9.17 18.59 8.63
C TYR A 349 -10.26 17.87 9.42
N ALA A 350 -10.89 18.54 10.39
CA ALA A 350 -11.95 17.93 11.21
C ALA A 350 -13.10 17.41 10.33
N THR A 351 -13.67 18.27 9.48
CA THR A 351 -14.75 17.88 8.57
C THR A 351 -14.30 16.79 7.61
N TYR A 352 -13.06 16.89 7.09
CA TYR A 352 -12.53 15.89 6.19
C TYR A 352 -12.41 14.50 6.84
N PHE A 353 -11.91 14.41 8.07
CA PHE A 353 -11.81 13.12 8.78
C PHE A 353 -13.19 12.54 9.11
N LEU A 354 -14.19 13.37 9.36
CA LEU A 354 -15.58 12.90 9.48
C LEU A 354 -16.12 12.36 8.15
N ILE A 355 -15.77 13.00 7.01
CA ILE A 355 -16.10 12.49 5.68
C ILE A 355 -15.44 11.13 5.43
N THR A 356 -14.17 10.92 5.82
CA THR A 356 -13.51 9.62 5.64
C THR A 356 -14.17 8.50 6.45
N PHE A 357 -14.66 8.82 7.66
CA PHE A 357 -15.50 7.90 8.43
C PHE A 357 -16.78 7.55 7.67
N ALA A 358 -17.50 8.57 7.16
CA ALA A 358 -18.71 8.34 6.39
C ALA A 358 -18.46 7.52 5.12
N LEU A 359 -17.31 7.72 4.43
CA LEU A 359 -16.92 6.95 3.26
C LEU A 359 -16.57 5.48 3.57
N ALA A 360 -16.25 5.15 4.82
CA ALA A 360 -16.00 3.77 5.24
C ALA A 360 -17.31 2.95 5.43
N LEU A 361 -18.46 3.62 5.63
CA LEU A 361 -19.73 2.94 5.93
C LEU A 361 -20.40 2.25 4.74
N PRO A 362 -20.41 2.81 3.50
CA PRO A 362 -21.14 2.22 2.38
C PRO A 362 -20.74 0.78 2.05
N GLY A 363 -19.47 0.38 2.30
CA GLY A 363 -19.03 -0.99 2.14
C GLY A 363 -19.86 -2.00 2.96
N PHE A 364 -20.29 -1.62 4.15
CA PHE A 364 -21.05 -2.50 5.05
C PHE A 364 -22.45 -2.85 4.51
N PHE A 365 -23.06 -2.01 3.67
CA PHE A 365 -24.34 -2.31 3.03
C PHE A 365 -24.26 -3.53 2.08
N PHE A 366 -23.05 -3.85 1.58
CA PHE A 366 -22.82 -4.97 0.68
C PHE A 366 -22.39 -6.26 1.39
N LEU A 367 -22.28 -6.28 2.71
CA LEU A 367 -21.98 -7.49 3.49
C LEU A 367 -22.96 -8.66 3.26
N PRO A 368 -24.28 -8.45 3.02
CA PRO A 368 -25.15 -9.56 2.63
C PRO A 368 -24.75 -10.23 1.31
N ALA A 369 -24.20 -9.49 0.35
CA ALA A 369 -23.68 -10.06 -0.88
C ALA A 369 -22.40 -10.86 -0.62
N VAL A 370 -21.52 -10.37 0.25
CA VAL A 370 -20.33 -11.08 0.73
C VAL A 370 -20.71 -12.42 1.38
N ARG A 371 -21.70 -12.43 2.26
CA ARG A 371 -22.19 -13.67 2.92
C ARG A 371 -22.66 -14.69 1.91
N ARG A 372 -23.44 -14.29 0.91
CA ARG A 372 -23.91 -15.17 -0.17
C ARG A 372 -22.75 -15.73 -1.00
N ALA A 373 -21.76 -14.88 -1.33
CA ALA A 373 -20.59 -15.32 -2.11
C ALA A 373 -19.71 -16.33 -1.32
N LEU A 374 -19.54 -16.12 -0.02
CA LEU A 374 -18.82 -17.07 0.85
C LEU A 374 -19.56 -18.40 0.97
N ALA A 375 -20.88 -18.37 1.19
CA ALA A 375 -21.71 -19.59 1.27
C ALA A 375 -21.68 -20.41 -0.02
N ALA A 376 -21.73 -19.75 -1.20
CA ALA A 376 -21.65 -20.41 -2.50
C ALA A 376 -20.31 -21.14 -2.73
N ARG A 377 -19.27 -20.76 -2.01
CA ARG A 377 -17.91 -21.36 -2.13
C ARG A 377 -17.56 -22.32 -0.99
N GLY A 378 -18.51 -22.64 -0.11
CA GLY A 378 -18.28 -23.54 1.02
C GLY A 378 -17.32 -22.99 2.08
N ALA A 379 -16.98 -21.70 2.04
CA ALA A 379 -16.19 -21.05 3.06
C ALA A 379 -17.08 -20.78 4.29
N SER A 380 -16.54 -20.96 5.51
CA SER A 380 -17.25 -20.69 6.76
C SER A 380 -17.75 -19.24 6.80
N ALA A 381 -19.05 -19.06 6.77
CA ALA A 381 -19.74 -17.79 6.87
C ALA A 381 -19.66 -17.20 8.30
#